data_8a61851ae6ad912f0055de97e32f77f8
#
_entry.id   8a61851ae6ad912f0055de97e32f77f8
#
_cell.length_a   1.000
_cell.length_b   1.000
_cell.length_c   1.000
_cell.angle_alpha   90.00
_cell.angle_beta   90.00
_cell.angle_gamma   90.00
#
_symmetry.space_group_name_H-M   'P 1'
#
loop_
_entity.id
_entity.type
_entity.pdbx_description
1 polymer ?
#
loop_
_entity_poly.entity_id
_entity_poly.type
_entity_poly.pdbx_seq_one_letter_code
_entity_poly.pdbx_strand_id
1 'polypeptide(L)'
;MGRISQRISAVTESATLAIDAKAKALKASGEDVIGFGAGEPDFPTPGHIVDAAVAACLDPKNHKYTPAGGLPELKAAIAAKTKRDSGLDVAPSQVLVTNGGKQAVQEAFAALLDPGDEVLMPTPYWTTYPESIRLAGGVPVEVPTSWQSGFKVTVDQLESARTSRTKVLLFVSPSNPTGAVYDADEVEEIGRWAVDSGVWVLTDEIYEHLVYGETRFTSMPAVVPDLADTCVVVNGVAKTYAMTGWRVGWIIGPADLVVAATNLHSHATANVCNVAQRAALAAVSGDLSAVEEMRSVYDRRRRTITGMLNDIPGVTCPPPQGAFYAFPSVEGLLGRPIAGRVAPTSLELASLVLDEAKVAFVPGEAFGAPGYARFSYALADSDLEEGIGRIAKLVAS
;
A
#
# COMPACT_ATOMS: atom_id res chain seq x y z
N MET A 1 -31.73 16.91 -11.46
CA MET A 1 -31.13 15.74 -10.79
C MET A 1 -29.91 15.30 -11.59
N GLY A 2 -28.75 15.07 -10.96
CA GLY A 2 -27.55 14.60 -11.64
C GLY A 2 -27.74 13.21 -12.25
N ARG A 3 -27.11 12.96 -13.39
CA ARG A 3 -27.17 11.66 -14.11
C ARG A 3 -26.48 10.52 -13.33
N ILE A 4 -25.51 10.86 -12.48
CA ILE A 4 -24.69 9.94 -11.68
C ILE A 4 -24.98 10.23 -10.21
N SER A 5 -24.92 9.21 -9.35
CA SER A 5 -25.12 9.41 -7.91
C SER A 5 -24.08 10.37 -7.34
N GLN A 6 -24.46 11.21 -6.37
CA GLN A 6 -23.56 12.17 -5.75
C GLN A 6 -22.33 11.48 -5.12
N ARG A 7 -22.53 10.32 -4.49
CA ARG A 7 -21.46 9.51 -3.89
C ARG A 7 -20.41 9.11 -4.92
N ILE A 8 -20.81 8.64 -6.11
CA ILE A 8 -19.85 8.23 -7.14
C ILE A 8 -19.21 9.42 -7.84
N SER A 9 -19.95 10.53 -8.01
CA SER A 9 -19.40 11.77 -8.59
C SER A 9 -18.32 12.42 -7.70
N ALA A 10 -18.28 12.09 -6.43
CA ALA A 10 -17.27 12.60 -5.48
C ALA A 10 -15.97 11.78 -5.46
N VAL A 11 -15.94 10.60 -6.12
CA VAL A 11 -14.73 9.76 -6.21
C VAL A 11 -13.76 10.38 -7.21
N THR A 12 -12.54 10.64 -6.77
CA THR A 12 -11.48 11.19 -7.63
C THR A 12 -10.74 10.10 -8.39
N GLU A 13 -10.22 10.44 -9.58
CA GLU A 13 -9.35 9.54 -10.32
C GLU A 13 -8.05 9.28 -9.52
N SER A 14 -7.58 8.03 -9.55
CA SER A 14 -6.30 7.68 -8.92
C SER A 14 -5.12 8.37 -9.63
N ALA A 15 -4.52 9.37 -8.99
CA ALA A 15 -3.38 10.09 -9.54
C ALA A 15 -2.20 9.18 -9.91
N THR A 16 -1.98 8.10 -9.15
CA THR A 16 -0.93 7.11 -9.47
C THR A 16 -1.22 6.37 -10.76
N LEU A 17 -2.48 5.97 -11.01
CA LEU A 17 -2.88 5.30 -12.24
C LEU A 17 -2.87 6.27 -13.44
N ALA A 18 -3.26 7.52 -13.25
CA ALA A 18 -3.25 8.52 -14.31
C ALA A 18 -1.83 8.81 -14.80
N ILE A 19 -0.85 8.94 -13.89
CA ILE A 19 0.56 9.15 -14.25
C ILE A 19 1.15 7.93 -14.97
N ASP A 20 0.88 6.73 -14.46
CA ASP A 20 1.34 5.49 -15.10
C ASP A 20 0.72 5.33 -16.51
N ALA A 21 -0.56 5.63 -16.67
CA ALA A 21 -1.23 5.61 -17.97
C ALA A 21 -0.62 6.64 -18.94
N LYS A 22 -0.31 7.87 -18.47
CA LYS A 22 0.34 8.90 -19.28
C LYS A 22 1.75 8.47 -19.71
N ALA A 23 2.54 7.92 -18.80
CA ALA A 23 3.88 7.39 -19.10
C ALA A 23 3.82 6.25 -20.14
N LYS A 24 2.88 5.30 -19.97
CA LYS A 24 2.65 4.20 -20.91
C LYS A 24 2.20 4.71 -22.31
N ALA A 25 1.32 5.70 -22.35
CA ALA A 25 0.87 6.30 -23.60
C ALA A 25 2.03 6.99 -24.36
N LEU A 26 2.90 7.71 -23.65
CA LEU A 26 4.10 8.32 -24.24
C LEU A 26 5.08 7.25 -24.75
N LYS A 27 5.31 6.17 -23.99
CA LYS A 27 6.12 5.03 -24.48
C LYS A 27 5.53 4.42 -25.75
N ALA A 28 4.23 4.23 -25.81
CA ALA A 28 3.53 3.68 -26.98
C ALA A 28 3.62 4.60 -28.20
N SER A 29 3.77 5.91 -28.01
CA SER A 29 4.03 6.89 -29.10
C SER A 29 5.51 6.98 -29.53
N GLY A 30 6.39 6.15 -28.94
CA GLY A 30 7.81 6.09 -29.29
C GLY A 30 8.73 6.97 -28.44
N GLU A 31 8.21 7.60 -27.37
CA GLU A 31 9.02 8.39 -26.45
C GLU A 31 9.77 7.48 -25.47
N ASP A 32 11.02 7.79 -25.20
CA ASP A 32 11.86 7.08 -24.22
C ASP A 32 11.59 7.56 -22.80
N VAL A 33 10.44 7.15 -22.23
CA VAL A 33 10.00 7.56 -20.89
C VAL A 33 10.40 6.52 -19.85
N ILE A 34 11.04 6.96 -18.76
CA ILE A 34 11.31 6.13 -17.58
C ILE A 34 10.26 6.43 -16.51
N GLY A 35 9.59 5.38 -16.00
CA GLY A 35 8.49 5.51 -15.05
C GLY A 35 8.81 5.01 -13.65
N PHE A 36 8.76 5.91 -12.66
CA PHE A 36 8.86 5.60 -11.23
C PHE A 36 7.47 5.58 -10.54
N GLY A 37 6.38 5.60 -11.33
CA GLY A 37 5.02 5.66 -10.79
C GLY A 37 4.44 4.31 -10.38
N ALA A 38 4.98 3.20 -10.89
CA ALA A 38 4.42 1.86 -10.68
C ALA A 38 4.42 1.46 -9.21
N GLY A 39 3.32 0.90 -8.76
CA GLY A 39 3.17 0.39 -7.39
C GLY A 39 3.16 -1.14 -7.37
N GLU A 40 4.01 -1.80 -8.18
CA GLU A 40 4.07 -3.25 -8.30
C GLU A 40 5.51 -3.76 -8.43
N PRO A 41 5.80 -4.98 -7.93
CA PRO A 41 7.08 -5.63 -8.16
C PRO A 41 7.39 -5.77 -9.65
N ASP A 42 8.64 -5.57 -10.04
CA ASP A 42 9.16 -5.80 -11.40
C ASP A 42 9.68 -7.23 -11.60
N PHE A 43 9.43 -8.09 -10.64
CA PHE A 43 9.74 -9.52 -10.70
C PHE A 43 8.54 -10.32 -11.19
N PRO A 44 8.76 -11.41 -11.94
CA PRO A 44 7.69 -12.35 -12.23
C PRO A 44 7.24 -13.09 -10.96
N THR A 45 6.00 -13.55 -10.97
CA THR A 45 5.52 -14.48 -9.94
C THR A 45 6.40 -15.74 -9.92
N PRO A 46 6.85 -16.23 -8.74
CA PRO A 46 7.70 -17.43 -8.63
C PRO A 46 7.11 -18.65 -9.34
N GLY A 47 7.98 -19.45 -10.00
CA GLY A 47 7.58 -20.55 -10.87
C GLY A 47 6.66 -21.58 -10.20
N HIS A 48 6.94 -21.98 -8.96
CA HIS A 48 6.11 -22.94 -8.22
C HIS A 48 4.67 -22.47 -8.00
N ILE A 49 4.46 -21.15 -7.91
CA ILE A 49 3.12 -20.54 -7.79
C ILE A 49 2.40 -20.60 -9.15
N VAL A 50 3.12 -20.28 -10.22
CA VAL A 50 2.59 -20.38 -11.60
C VAL A 50 2.21 -21.81 -11.93
N ASP A 51 3.06 -22.79 -11.58
CA ASP A 51 2.81 -24.22 -11.79
C ASP A 51 1.55 -24.68 -11.05
N ALA A 52 1.34 -24.23 -9.82
CA ALA A 52 0.12 -24.51 -9.06
C ALA A 52 -1.13 -23.95 -9.74
N ALA A 53 -1.04 -22.75 -10.32
CA ALA A 53 -2.14 -22.18 -11.10
C ALA A 53 -2.43 -22.96 -12.37
N VAL A 54 -1.40 -23.38 -13.11
CA VAL A 54 -1.54 -24.22 -14.32
C VAL A 54 -2.22 -25.54 -13.96
N ALA A 55 -1.77 -26.21 -12.90
CA ALA A 55 -2.40 -27.44 -12.41
C ALA A 55 -3.88 -27.19 -12.02
N ALA A 56 -4.17 -26.09 -11.37
CA ALA A 56 -5.53 -25.71 -11.01
C ALA A 56 -6.42 -25.43 -12.23
N CYS A 57 -5.88 -24.85 -13.29
CA CYS A 57 -6.62 -24.66 -14.57
C CYS A 57 -7.01 -25.97 -15.23
N LEU A 58 -6.22 -27.03 -15.06
CA LEU A 58 -6.47 -28.34 -15.64
C LEU A 58 -7.45 -29.20 -14.82
N ASP A 59 -7.72 -28.84 -13.58
CA ASP A 59 -8.68 -29.55 -12.72
C ASP A 59 -10.07 -28.89 -12.82
N PRO A 60 -11.09 -29.59 -13.41
CA PRO A 60 -12.45 -29.05 -13.59
C PRO A 60 -13.16 -28.66 -12.29
N LYS A 61 -12.70 -29.14 -11.13
CA LYS A 61 -13.26 -28.72 -9.82
C LYS A 61 -13.04 -27.23 -9.56
N ASN A 62 -11.95 -26.67 -10.12
CA ASN A 62 -11.62 -25.26 -9.96
C ASN A 62 -12.40 -24.33 -10.93
N HIS A 63 -13.22 -24.88 -11.83
CA HIS A 63 -14.09 -24.11 -12.73
C HIS A 63 -15.47 -23.79 -12.13
N LYS A 64 -15.63 -24.02 -10.84
CA LYS A 64 -16.90 -23.83 -10.10
C LYS A 64 -16.74 -22.74 -9.05
N TYR A 65 -17.88 -22.25 -8.56
CA TYR A 65 -17.91 -21.37 -7.40
C TYR A 65 -17.26 -22.04 -6.18
N THR A 66 -16.59 -21.21 -5.36
CA THR A 66 -16.09 -21.60 -4.05
C THR A 66 -16.94 -20.95 -2.96
N PRO A 67 -16.76 -21.27 -1.69
CA PRO A 67 -17.31 -20.46 -0.60
C PRO A 67 -16.95 -18.99 -0.77
N ALA A 68 -17.88 -18.08 -0.53
CA ALA A 68 -17.68 -16.64 -0.69
C ALA A 68 -16.47 -16.14 0.10
N GLY A 69 -16.30 -16.57 1.35
CA GLY A 69 -15.18 -16.18 2.20
C GLY A 69 -13.83 -16.80 1.83
N GLY A 70 -13.74 -17.59 0.75
CA GLY A 70 -12.52 -18.23 0.27
C GLY A 70 -12.46 -19.74 0.55
N LEU A 71 -11.49 -20.39 -0.11
CA LEU A 71 -11.23 -21.81 0.07
C LEU A 71 -10.81 -22.12 1.52
N PRO A 72 -11.40 -23.15 2.16
CA PRO A 72 -11.03 -23.51 3.53
C PRO A 72 -9.53 -23.77 3.71
N GLU A 73 -8.88 -24.43 2.73
CA GLU A 73 -7.47 -24.72 2.73
C GLU A 73 -6.63 -23.44 2.68
N LEU A 74 -7.04 -22.44 1.88
CA LEU A 74 -6.35 -21.16 1.80
C LEU A 74 -6.50 -20.38 3.10
N LYS A 75 -7.68 -20.35 3.70
CA LYS A 75 -7.92 -19.70 5.01
C LYS A 75 -7.06 -20.32 6.11
N ALA A 76 -6.94 -21.65 6.14
CA ALA A 76 -6.07 -22.35 7.07
C ALA A 76 -4.59 -22.03 6.83
N ALA A 77 -4.16 -21.96 5.57
CA ALA A 77 -2.79 -21.61 5.21
C ALA A 77 -2.46 -20.15 5.54
N ILE A 78 -3.41 -19.21 5.35
CA ILE A 78 -3.25 -17.81 5.77
C ILE A 78 -3.09 -17.70 7.28
N ALA A 79 -3.90 -18.41 8.07
CA ALA A 79 -3.77 -18.44 9.53
C ALA A 79 -2.40 -18.99 9.97
N ALA A 80 -1.94 -20.09 9.37
CA ALA A 80 -0.63 -20.67 9.65
C ALA A 80 0.52 -19.71 9.26
N LYS A 81 0.43 -19.04 8.08
CA LYS A 81 1.36 -18.01 7.64
C LYS A 81 1.40 -16.85 8.64
N THR A 82 0.25 -16.34 9.06
CA THR A 82 0.15 -15.22 10.00
C THR A 82 0.85 -15.54 11.31
N LYS A 83 0.64 -16.76 11.83
CA LYS A 83 1.33 -17.22 13.05
C LYS A 83 2.84 -17.34 12.83
N ARG A 84 3.28 -17.87 11.69
CA ARG A 84 4.71 -18.01 11.34
C ARG A 84 5.41 -16.65 11.21
N ASP A 85 4.79 -15.69 10.52
CA ASP A 85 5.45 -14.46 10.06
C ASP A 85 5.33 -13.30 11.08
N SER A 86 4.21 -13.20 11.79
CA SER A 86 3.93 -12.12 12.75
C SER A 86 3.71 -12.58 14.19
N GLY A 87 3.61 -13.89 14.44
CA GLY A 87 3.32 -14.44 15.77
C GLY A 87 1.83 -14.37 16.15
N LEU A 88 0.98 -13.76 15.34
CA LEU A 88 -0.45 -13.63 15.60
C LEU A 88 -1.18 -14.96 15.33
N ASP A 89 -1.79 -15.53 16.38
CA ASP A 89 -2.54 -16.79 16.31
C ASP A 89 -4.02 -16.54 16.05
N VAL A 90 -4.51 -16.92 14.88
CA VAL A 90 -5.90 -16.70 14.45
C VAL A 90 -6.53 -17.97 13.92
N ALA A 91 -7.84 -18.11 14.10
CA ALA A 91 -8.59 -19.22 13.52
C ALA A 91 -8.92 -18.95 12.04
N PRO A 92 -9.03 -19.99 11.19
CA PRO A 92 -9.48 -19.81 9.81
C PRO A 92 -10.85 -19.11 9.65
N SER A 93 -11.72 -19.18 10.67
CA SER A 93 -13.00 -18.45 10.70
C SER A 93 -12.82 -16.93 10.77
N GLN A 94 -11.69 -16.45 11.24
CA GLN A 94 -11.33 -15.03 11.32
C GLN A 94 -10.70 -14.49 10.01
N VAL A 95 -10.66 -15.29 8.94
CA VAL A 95 -10.08 -14.91 7.66
C VAL A 95 -11.16 -14.78 6.59
N LEU A 96 -11.17 -13.68 5.84
CA LEU A 96 -11.94 -13.47 4.62
C LEU A 96 -10.99 -13.24 3.45
N VAL A 97 -11.03 -14.09 2.43
CA VAL A 97 -10.25 -13.92 1.20
C VAL A 97 -10.96 -12.96 0.25
N THR A 98 -10.23 -11.96 -0.28
CA THR A 98 -10.76 -10.88 -1.10
C THR A 98 -10.03 -10.75 -2.45
N ASN A 99 -10.61 -10.00 -3.41
CA ASN A 99 -9.97 -9.73 -4.71
C ASN A 99 -8.84 -8.69 -4.60
N GLY A 100 -7.82 -9.04 -3.81
CA GLY A 100 -6.66 -8.23 -3.48
C GLY A 100 -6.90 -7.28 -2.30
N GLY A 101 -5.81 -6.71 -1.77
CA GLY A 101 -5.85 -5.82 -0.60
C GLY A 101 -6.75 -4.59 -0.79
N LYS A 102 -6.95 -4.11 -2.02
CA LYS A 102 -7.86 -2.98 -2.28
C LYS A 102 -9.30 -3.30 -1.89
N GLN A 103 -9.81 -4.49 -2.22
CA GLN A 103 -11.13 -4.91 -1.80
C GLN A 103 -11.17 -5.19 -0.29
N ALA A 104 -10.09 -5.76 0.28
CA ALA A 104 -9.99 -5.95 1.73
C ALA A 104 -10.17 -4.63 2.48
N VAL A 105 -9.46 -3.57 2.09
CA VAL A 105 -9.60 -2.21 2.67
C VAL A 105 -11.03 -1.70 2.52
N GLN A 106 -11.61 -1.81 1.33
CA GLN A 106 -12.96 -1.31 1.06
C GLN A 106 -14.03 -2.05 1.89
N GLU A 107 -13.95 -3.38 1.96
CA GLU A 107 -14.90 -4.20 2.71
C GLU A 107 -14.74 -4.03 4.23
N ALA A 108 -13.50 -3.86 4.71
CA ALA A 108 -13.25 -3.57 6.13
C ALA A 108 -13.90 -2.24 6.54
N PHE A 109 -13.70 -1.16 5.78
CA PHE A 109 -14.37 0.11 6.07
C PHE A 109 -15.89 0.01 5.92
N ALA A 110 -16.39 -0.68 4.89
CA ALA A 110 -17.83 -0.85 4.70
C ALA A 110 -18.51 -1.67 5.82
N ALA A 111 -17.76 -2.59 6.47
CA ALA A 111 -18.24 -3.35 7.62
C ALA A 111 -18.16 -2.58 8.94
N LEU A 112 -17.26 -1.59 9.04
CA LEU A 112 -17.01 -0.84 10.27
C LEU A 112 -17.75 0.48 10.37
N LEU A 113 -17.91 1.21 9.24
CA LEU A 113 -18.31 2.62 9.24
C LEU A 113 -19.80 2.81 8.99
N ASP A 114 -20.42 3.61 9.84
CA ASP A 114 -21.70 4.26 9.61
C ASP A 114 -21.50 5.68 9.02
N PRO A 115 -22.54 6.26 8.38
CA PRO A 115 -22.45 7.62 7.86
C PRO A 115 -22.05 8.66 8.92
N GLY A 116 -20.91 9.32 8.68
CA GLY A 116 -20.36 10.35 9.56
C GLY A 116 -19.32 9.88 10.58
N ASP A 117 -19.08 8.57 10.67
CA ASP A 117 -17.96 8.04 11.46
C ASP A 117 -16.62 8.55 10.91
N GLU A 118 -15.72 8.94 11.80
CA GLU A 118 -14.41 9.47 11.43
C GLU A 118 -13.33 8.39 11.48
N VAL A 119 -12.43 8.45 10.48
CA VAL A 119 -11.24 7.62 10.41
C VAL A 119 -10.02 8.51 10.52
N LEU A 120 -9.23 8.35 11.59
CA LEU A 120 -7.92 8.98 11.68
C LEU A 120 -6.98 8.35 10.66
N MET A 121 -6.45 9.18 9.78
CA MET A 121 -5.61 8.76 8.65
C MET A 121 -4.32 9.56 8.66
N PRO A 122 -3.20 9.00 9.18
CA PRO A 122 -1.90 9.65 9.09
C PRO A 122 -1.50 9.96 7.65
N THR A 123 -0.99 11.17 7.41
CA THR A 123 -0.43 11.55 6.12
C THR A 123 1.09 11.41 6.14
N PRO A 124 1.76 11.06 5.02
CA PRO A 124 1.22 10.69 3.71
C PRO A 124 0.52 9.33 3.71
N TYR A 125 -0.48 9.16 2.86
CA TYR A 125 -1.30 7.96 2.78
C TYR A 125 -1.40 7.41 1.34
N TRP A 126 -1.73 6.14 1.17
CA TRP A 126 -2.06 5.60 -0.15
C TRP A 126 -3.39 6.14 -0.67
N THR A 127 -3.40 6.60 -1.91
CA THR A 127 -4.50 7.31 -2.57
C THR A 127 -5.88 6.62 -2.52
N THR A 128 -5.91 5.32 -2.23
CA THR A 128 -7.14 4.54 -2.15
C THR A 128 -7.88 4.73 -0.81
N TYR A 129 -7.17 5.03 0.28
CA TYR A 129 -7.78 5.05 1.60
C TYR A 129 -8.89 6.11 1.75
N PRO A 130 -8.67 7.39 1.42
CA PRO A 130 -9.72 8.40 1.59
C PRO A 130 -10.96 8.08 0.73
N GLU A 131 -10.77 7.52 -0.46
CA GLU A 131 -11.89 7.14 -1.33
C GLU A 131 -12.67 5.94 -0.76
N SER A 132 -11.97 4.94 -0.20
CA SER A 132 -12.62 3.79 0.45
C SER A 132 -13.42 4.21 1.69
N ILE A 133 -12.89 5.12 2.51
CA ILE A 133 -13.58 5.68 3.67
C ILE A 133 -14.85 6.43 3.23
N ARG A 134 -14.74 7.33 2.24
CA ARG A 134 -15.89 8.09 1.71
C ARG A 134 -16.95 7.18 1.09
N LEU A 135 -16.53 6.16 0.35
CA LEU A 135 -17.46 5.17 -0.25
C LEU A 135 -18.21 4.37 0.81
N ALA A 136 -17.60 4.13 1.96
CA ALA A 136 -18.23 3.49 3.12
C ALA A 136 -19.14 4.45 3.92
N GLY A 137 -19.16 5.75 3.58
CA GLY A 137 -19.94 6.77 4.29
C GLY A 137 -19.17 7.48 5.41
N GLY A 138 -17.94 7.09 5.69
CA GLY A 138 -17.08 7.68 6.68
C GLY A 138 -16.44 9.00 6.24
N VAL A 139 -15.80 9.68 7.19
CA VAL A 139 -15.09 10.94 7.02
C VAL A 139 -13.59 10.70 7.28
N PRO A 140 -12.71 10.83 6.27
CA PRO A 140 -11.28 10.76 6.51
C PRO A 140 -10.81 12.02 7.25
N VAL A 141 -10.13 11.84 8.39
CA VAL A 141 -9.51 12.89 9.19
C VAL A 141 -8.00 12.76 9.04
N GLU A 142 -7.39 13.67 8.32
CA GLU A 142 -5.94 13.66 8.10
C GLU A 142 -5.20 14.04 9.38
N VAL A 143 -4.18 13.24 9.75
CA VAL A 143 -3.26 13.52 10.85
C VAL A 143 -1.87 13.77 10.25
N PRO A 144 -1.44 15.03 10.14
CA PRO A 144 -0.20 15.38 9.47
C PRO A 144 1.04 14.79 10.15
N THR A 145 1.93 14.19 9.36
CA THR A 145 3.27 13.81 9.77
C THR A 145 4.32 14.45 8.83
N SER A 146 5.58 14.35 9.17
CA SER A 146 6.66 14.95 8.39
C SER A 146 7.90 14.06 8.37
N TRP A 147 8.85 14.37 7.48
CA TRP A 147 10.11 13.65 7.43
C TRP A 147 10.93 13.79 8.73
N GLN A 148 10.76 14.89 9.49
CA GLN A 148 11.42 15.11 10.78
C GLN A 148 10.95 14.09 11.83
N SER A 149 9.68 13.64 11.75
CA SER A 149 9.14 12.55 12.58
C SER A 149 9.28 11.17 11.92
N GLY A 150 10.05 11.06 10.82
CA GLY A 150 10.16 9.83 10.03
C GLY A 150 8.86 9.43 9.34
N PHE A 151 7.93 10.37 9.11
CA PHE A 151 6.56 10.14 8.63
C PHE A 151 5.73 9.22 9.53
N LYS A 152 6.01 9.23 10.83
CA LYS A 152 5.30 8.46 11.84
C LYS A 152 4.41 9.38 12.68
N VAL A 153 3.21 8.93 12.97
CA VAL A 153 2.28 9.63 13.87
C VAL A 153 2.59 9.26 15.31
N THR A 154 2.38 10.20 16.21
CA THR A 154 2.49 9.99 17.66
C THR A 154 1.12 9.87 18.31
N VAL A 155 1.05 9.31 19.53
CA VAL A 155 -0.17 9.25 20.33
C VAL A 155 -0.74 10.64 20.61
N ASP A 156 0.10 11.63 20.89
CA ASP A 156 -0.34 13.01 21.12
C ASP A 156 -1.04 13.61 19.88
N GLN A 157 -0.55 13.31 18.68
CA GLN A 157 -1.19 13.75 17.45
C GLN A 157 -2.53 13.05 17.22
N LEU A 158 -2.60 11.76 17.51
CA LEU A 158 -3.85 10.98 17.41
C LEU A 158 -4.88 11.49 18.40
N GLU A 159 -4.51 11.68 19.67
CA GLU A 159 -5.41 12.20 20.69
C GLU A 159 -5.90 13.61 20.37
N SER A 160 -5.02 14.47 19.85
CA SER A 160 -5.39 15.83 19.43
C SER A 160 -6.38 15.88 18.26
N ALA A 161 -6.34 14.86 17.38
CA ALA A 161 -7.23 14.74 16.22
C ALA A 161 -8.53 13.99 16.55
N ARG A 162 -8.56 13.24 17.65
CA ARG A 162 -9.70 12.42 18.06
C ARG A 162 -10.91 13.26 18.46
N THR A 163 -12.09 12.83 17.99
CA THR A 163 -13.38 13.38 18.39
C THR A 163 -14.31 12.27 18.90
N SER A 164 -15.51 12.63 19.34
CA SER A 164 -16.53 11.65 19.72
C SER A 164 -17.07 10.83 18.54
N ARG A 165 -16.73 11.17 17.28
CA ARG A 165 -17.09 10.44 16.07
C ARG A 165 -15.95 9.55 15.56
N THR A 166 -14.77 9.66 16.15
CA THR A 166 -13.63 8.86 15.75
C THR A 166 -13.90 7.38 16.05
N LYS A 167 -13.95 6.56 15.03
CA LYS A 167 -14.26 5.13 15.11
C LYS A 167 -13.09 4.24 14.75
N VAL A 168 -12.26 4.65 13.77
CA VAL A 168 -11.16 3.84 13.27
C VAL A 168 -9.88 4.65 13.17
N LEU A 169 -8.76 4.07 13.56
CA LEU A 169 -7.41 4.46 13.16
C LEU A 169 -6.98 3.62 11.97
N LEU A 170 -6.61 4.24 10.86
CA LEU A 170 -5.90 3.59 9.78
C LEU A 170 -4.40 3.60 10.09
N PHE A 171 -3.83 2.42 10.34
CA PHE A 171 -2.42 2.24 10.62
C PHE A 171 -1.74 1.48 9.48
N VAL A 172 -0.61 1.96 8.96
CA VAL A 172 0.06 1.38 7.78
C VAL A 172 1.55 1.24 8.05
N SER A 173 2.03 0.01 8.16
CA SER A 173 3.44 -0.29 8.39
C SER A 173 3.82 -1.64 7.77
N PRO A 174 4.80 -1.70 6.85
CA PRO A 174 5.52 -0.59 6.19
C PRO A 174 4.62 0.27 5.29
N SER A 175 4.91 1.57 5.21
CA SER A 175 4.04 2.57 4.58
C SER A 175 4.27 2.71 3.07
N ASN A 176 3.20 2.90 2.33
CA ASN A 176 3.16 3.51 1.00
C ASN A 176 2.50 4.90 1.17
N PRO A 177 3.19 6.02 0.88
CA PRO A 177 4.32 6.15 -0.05
C PRO A 177 5.71 6.25 0.58
N THR A 178 5.85 6.33 1.90
CA THR A 178 7.06 6.81 2.56
C THR A 178 8.14 5.75 2.77
N GLY A 179 7.76 4.47 2.80
CA GLY A 179 8.63 3.39 3.23
C GLY A 179 8.95 3.41 4.74
N ALA A 180 8.25 4.23 5.52
CA ALA A 180 8.39 4.26 6.97
C ALA A 180 7.93 2.94 7.60
N VAL A 181 8.61 2.52 8.65
CA VAL A 181 8.27 1.33 9.45
C VAL A 181 8.30 1.73 10.92
N TYR A 182 7.20 1.48 11.62
CA TYR A 182 7.13 1.68 13.06
C TYR A 182 7.88 0.54 13.77
N ASP A 183 8.64 0.89 14.79
CA ASP A 183 9.27 -0.12 15.66
C ASP A 183 8.25 -0.71 16.66
N ALA A 184 8.68 -1.73 17.40
CA ALA A 184 7.78 -2.46 18.30
C ALA A 184 7.21 -1.58 19.41
N ASP A 185 8.00 -0.67 19.97
CA ASP A 185 7.57 0.21 21.05
C ASP A 185 6.56 1.24 20.55
N GLU A 186 6.81 1.83 19.36
CA GLU A 186 5.86 2.75 18.70
C GLU A 186 4.53 2.06 18.37
N VAL A 187 4.59 0.82 17.85
CA VAL A 187 3.39 0.01 17.55
C VAL A 187 2.61 -0.29 18.83
N GLU A 188 3.29 -0.69 19.91
CA GLU A 188 2.67 -0.98 21.19
C GLU A 188 2.02 0.27 21.80
N GLU A 189 2.69 1.41 21.80
CA GLU A 189 2.17 2.67 22.32
C GLU A 189 0.88 3.09 21.61
N ILE A 190 0.89 3.09 20.28
CA ILE A 190 -0.29 3.42 19.47
C ILE A 190 -1.42 2.41 19.68
N GLY A 191 -1.10 1.12 19.73
CA GLY A 191 -2.10 0.09 19.95
C GLY A 191 -2.76 0.17 21.33
N ARG A 192 -2.01 0.47 22.40
CA ARG A 192 -2.56 0.70 23.73
C ARG A 192 -3.46 1.93 23.78
N TRP A 193 -3.05 3.02 23.13
CA TRP A 193 -3.90 4.19 22.97
C TRP A 193 -5.23 3.84 22.28
N ALA A 194 -5.21 3.01 21.25
CA ALA A 194 -6.43 2.59 20.55
C ALA A 194 -7.35 1.77 21.47
N VAL A 195 -6.80 0.87 22.29
CA VAL A 195 -7.56 0.11 23.31
C VAL A 195 -8.20 1.09 24.32
N ASP A 196 -7.40 1.97 24.92
CA ASP A 196 -7.84 2.88 25.97
C ASP A 196 -8.90 3.88 25.48
N SER A 197 -8.82 4.29 24.21
CA SER A 197 -9.76 5.21 23.59
C SER A 197 -10.99 4.53 22.98
N GLY A 198 -11.01 3.19 22.89
CA GLY A 198 -12.08 2.42 22.25
C GLY A 198 -12.14 2.59 20.74
N VAL A 199 -11.01 3.00 20.11
CA VAL A 199 -10.89 3.20 18.66
C VAL A 199 -10.49 1.89 17.99
N TRP A 200 -11.21 1.49 16.94
CA TRP A 200 -10.81 0.36 16.10
C TRP A 200 -9.51 0.64 15.35
N VAL A 201 -8.74 -0.39 15.08
CA VAL A 201 -7.56 -0.28 14.21
C VAL A 201 -7.80 -1.07 12.93
N LEU A 202 -7.61 -0.43 11.77
CA LEU A 202 -7.39 -1.10 10.51
C LEU A 202 -5.90 -1.00 10.20
N THR A 203 -5.16 -2.12 10.31
CA THR A 203 -3.73 -2.18 9.98
C THR A 203 -3.52 -2.79 8.61
N ASP A 204 -2.83 -2.07 7.70
CA ASP A 204 -2.44 -2.58 6.39
C ASP A 204 -0.97 -3.02 6.45
N GLU A 205 -0.78 -4.34 6.35
CA GLU A 205 0.50 -5.03 6.53
C GLU A 205 1.02 -5.64 5.22
N ILE A 206 0.54 -5.14 4.07
CA ILE A 206 0.82 -5.73 2.74
C ILE A 206 2.33 -5.79 2.39
N TYR A 207 3.17 -5.00 3.06
CA TYR A 207 4.62 -4.94 2.86
C TYR A 207 5.42 -5.63 3.98
N GLU A 208 4.81 -6.46 4.82
CA GLU A 208 5.42 -7.08 6.00
C GLU A 208 6.80 -7.73 5.77
N HIS A 209 7.02 -8.35 4.60
CA HIS A 209 8.29 -8.99 4.24
C HIS A 209 9.29 -8.05 3.53
N LEU A 210 8.86 -6.86 3.14
CA LEU A 210 9.70 -5.88 2.45
C LEU A 210 10.20 -4.84 3.45
N VAL A 211 11.07 -5.27 4.36
CA VAL A 211 11.79 -4.44 5.34
C VAL A 211 13.30 -4.66 5.19
N TYR A 212 14.09 -3.63 5.47
CA TYR A 212 15.50 -3.60 5.09
C TYR A 212 16.43 -3.33 6.29
N GLY A 213 17.67 -3.80 6.16
CA GLY A 213 18.69 -3.64 7.18
C GLY A 213 18.32 -4.36 8.47
N GLU A 214 18.41 -3.65 9.58
CA GLU A 214 18.05 -4.17 10.90
C GLU A 214 16.60 -3.93 11.28
N THR A 215 15.83 -3.23 10.43
CA THR A 215 14.42 -2.97 10.65
C THR A 215 13.64 -4.29 10.72
N ARG A 216 12.70 -4.37 11.67
CA ARG A 216 11.81 -5.51 11.84
C ARG A 216 10.38 -5.07 11.68
N PHE A 217 9.60 -5.87 11.00
CA PHE A 217 8.16 -5.71 10.94
C PHE A 217 7.52 -6.15 12.27
N THR A 218 6.54 -5.39 12.73
CA THR A 218 5.76 -5.70 13.92
C THR A 218 4.27 -5.58 13.58
N SER A 219 3.51 -6.66 13.78
CA SER A 219 2.04 -6.64 13.63
C SER A 219 1.41 -6.14 14.93
N MET A 220 0.57 -5.11 14.84
CA MET A 220 0.00 -4.46 16.04
C MET A 220 -0.80 -5.42 16.92
N PRO A 221 -1.74 -6.25 16.42
CA PRO A 221 -2.50 -7.16 17.28
C PRO A 221 -1.64 -8.30 17.86
N ALA A 222 -0.43 -8.54 17.36
CA ALA A 222 0.49 -9.51 17.94
C ALA A 222 1.18 -8.96 19.20
N VAL A 223 1.47 -7.65 19.27
CA VAL A 223 2.10 -7.01 20.43
C VAL A 223 1.09 -6.38 21.39
N VAL A 224 -0.13 -6.12 20.93
CA VAL A 224 -1.25 -5.63 21.75
C VAL A 224 -2.44 -6.58 21.62
N PRO A 225 -2.44 -7.72 22.33
CA PRO A 225 -3.51 -8.73 22.22
C PRO A 225 -4.90 -8.21 22.63
N ASP A 226 -4.97 -7.17 23.43
CA ASP A 226 -6.23 -6.52 23.84
C ASP A 226 -7.01 -5.92 22.63
N LEU A 227 -6.37 -5.78 21.48
CA LEU A 227 -6.99 -5.39 20.21
C LEU A 227 -7.70 -6.54 19.47
N ALA A 228 -7.73 -7.76 20.02
CA ALA A 228 -8.28 -8.95 19.34
C ALA A 228 -9.70 -8.76 18.80
N ASP A 229 -10.53 -7.99 19.51
CA ASP A 229 -11.94 -7.73 19.16
C ASP A 229 -12.14 -6.37 18.43
N THR A 230 -11.09 -5.58 18.25
CA THR A 230 -11.17 -4.22 17.66
C THR A 230 -10.07 -3.93 16.64
N CYS A 231 -9.40 -4.96 16.12
CA CYS A 231 -8.41 -4.81 15.07
C CYS A 231 -8.76 -5.62 13.82
N VAL A 232 -8.53 -5.00 12.66
CA VAL A 232 -8.63 -5.62 11.35
C VAL A 232 -7.28 -5.54 10.66
N VAL A 233 -6.69 -6.69 10.34
CA VAL A 233 -5.47 -6.79 9.55
C VAL A 233 -5.84 -6.97 8.09
N VAL A 234 -5.29 -6.13 7.23
CA VAL A 234 -5.35 -6.26 5.77
C VAL A 234 -3.99 -6.71 5.25
N ASN A 235 -3.99 -7.74 4.42
CA ASN A 235 -2.77 -8.26 3.81
C ASN A 235 -3.09 -8.95 2.47
N GLY A 236 -2.09 -9.54 1.80
CA GLY A 236 -2.29 -10.25 0.54
C GLY A 236 -1.01 -10.74 -0.10
N VAL A 237 -1.15 -11.42 -1.23
CA VAL A 237 -0.01 -11.98 -1.98
C VAL A 237 0.67 -11.00 -2.94
N ALA A 238 0.07 -9.82 -3.15
CA ALA A 238 0.41 -8.92 -4.24
C ALA A 238 1.87 -8.44 -4.20
N LYS A 239 2.42 -8.14 -3.02
CA LYS A 239 3.73 -7.50 -2.86
C LYS A 239 4.80 -8.52 -2.51
N THR A 240 4.57 -9.29 -1.46
CA THR A 240 5.50 -10.32 -0.98
C THR A 240 5.84 -11.35 -2.07
N TYR A 241 4.86 -11.76 -2.86
CA TYR A 241 5.04 -12.85 -3.84
C TYR A 241 4.99 -12.39 -5.30
N ALA A 242 5.11 -11.09 -5.57
CA ALA A 242 5.03 -10.53 -6.93
C ALA A 242 3.76 -10.99 -7.67
N MET A 243 2.61 -10.88 -7.04
CA MET A 243 1.33 -11.40 -7.51
C MET A 243 0.25 -10.31 -7.67
N THR A 244 0.62 -9.11 -8.11
CA THR A 244 -0.33 -7.99 -8.24
C THR A 244 -1.49 -8.30 -9.18
N GLY A 245 -1.22 -8.96 -10.30
CA GLY A 245 -2.20 -9.34 -11.32
C GLY A 245 -3.15 -10.48 -10.90
N TRP A 246 -2.80 -11.29 -9.89
CA TRP A 246 -3.59 -12.42 -9.43
C TRP A 246 -4.79 -12.04 -8.58
N ARG A 247 -4.79 -10.84 -8.01
CA ARG A 247 -5.89 -10.28 -7.26
C ARG A 247 -6.33 -11.14 -6.07
N VAL A 248 -5.41 -11.49 -5.19
CA VAL A 248 -5.72 -12.18 -3.91
C VAL A 248 -5.17 -11.40 -2.72
N GLY A 249 -6.05 -11.10 -1.79
CA GLY A 249 -5.77 -10.49 -0.49
C GLY A 249 -6.70 -11.07 0.55
N TRP A 250 -6.64 -10.55 1.76
CA TRP A 250 -7.51 -11.00 2.84
C TRP A 250 -7.66 -9.97 3.95
N ILE A 251 -8.74 -10.14 4.70
CA ILE A 251 -8.99 -9.52 5.99
C ILE A 251 -8.77 -10.58 7.06
N ILE A 252 -8.16 -10.21 8.18
CA ILE A 252 -8.16 -10.97 9.44
C ILE A 252 -8.77 -10.06 10.50
N GLY A 253 -9.76 -10.56 11.25
CA GLY A 253 -10.42 -9.75 12.29
C GLY A 253 -11.38 -10.57 13.14
N PRO A 254 -12.16 -9.94 14.02
CA PRO A 254 -13.18 -10.58 14.81
C PRO A 254 -14.15 -11.38 13.94
N ALA A 255 -14.59 -12.54 14.46
CA ALA A 255 -15.39 -13.48 13.66
C ALA A 255 -16.73 -12.90 13.19
N ASP A 256 -17.37 -12.07 13.98
CA ASP A 256 -18.62 -11.38 13.64
C ASP A 256 -18.44 -10.37 12.53
N LEU A 257 -17.35 -9.58 12.57
CA LEU A 257 -16.97 -8.67 11.49
C LEU A 257 -16.67 -9.44 10.19
N VAL A 258 -15.93 -10.55 10.27
CA VAL A 258 -15.62 -11.40 9.12
C VAL A 258 -16.90 -11.99 8.50
N VAL A 259 -17.88 -12.38 9.33
CA VAL A 259 -19.20 -12.84 8.85
C VAL A 259 -19.93 -11.70 8.14
N ALA A 260 -19.98 -10.50 8.71
CA ALA A 260 -20.63 -9.33 8.09
C ALA A 260 -19.96 -8.95 6.75
N ALA A 261 -18.63 -8.88 6.72
CA ALA A 261 -17.86 -8.60 5.50
C ALA A 261 -18.04 -9.72 4.45
N THR A 262 -18.12 -10.99 4.86
CA THR A 262 -18.41 -12.11 3.94
C THR A 262 -19.79 -12.00 3.31
N ASN A 263 -20.79 -11.55 4.06
CA ASN A 263 -22.14 -11.29 3.50
C ASN A 263 -22.07 -10.20 2.44
N LEU A 264 -21.40 -9.08 2.71
CA LEU A 264 -21.17 -8.02 1.72
C LEU A 264 -20.43 -8.58 0.49
N HIS A 265 -19.33 -9.30 0.70
CA HIS A 265 -18.52 -9.90 -0.36
C HIS A 265 -19.34 -10.82 -1.26
N SER A 266 -20.24 -11.66 -0.68
CA SER A 266 -21.08 -12.59 -1.43
C SER A 266 -22.01 -11.90 -2.41
N HIS A 267 -22.46 -10.67 -2.11
CA HIS A 267 -23.31 -9.85 -2.98
C HIS A 267 -22.52 -8.94 -3.91
N ALA A 268 -21.29 -8.57 -3.56
CA ALA A 268 -20.45 -7.70 -4.38
C ALA A 268 -19.74 -8.46 -5.51
N THR A 269 -19.08 -9.58 -5.20
CA THR A 269 -18.20 -10.31 -6.13
C THR A 269 -18.36 -11.84 -6.08
N ALA A 270 -19.17 -12.37 -5.20
CA ALA A 270 -19.38 -13.79 -4.88
C ALA A 270 -18.15 -14.43 -4.21
N ASN A 271 -17.12 -14.80 -4.96
CA ASN A 271 -15.88 -15.38 -4.47
C ASN A 271 -14.69 -14.93 -5.32
N VAL A 272 -13.50 -15.02 -4.78
CA VAL A 272 -12.26 -14.81 -5.53
C VAL A 272 -12.07 -15.93 -6.55
N CYS A 273 -11.47 -15.65 -7.70
CA CYS A 273 -11.14 -16.64 -8.72
C CYS A 273 -10.45 -17.87 -8.11
N ASN A 274 -11.02 -19.05 -8.33
CA ASN A 274 -10.53 -20.29 -7.71
C ASN A 274 -9.08 -20.60 -8.08
N VAL A 275 -8.71 -20.45 -9.36
CA VAL A 275 -7.32 -20.64 -9.82
C VAL A 275 -6.36 -19.70 -9.10
N ALA A 276 -6.76 -18.42 -8.92
CA ALA A 276 -5.94 -17.46 -8.19
C ALA A 276 -5.82 -17.82 -6.69
N GLN A 277 -6.88 -18.36 -6.08
CA GLN A 277 -6.81 -18.86 -4.70
C GLN A 277 -5.88 -20.07 -4.57
N ARG A 278 -5.83 -20.98 -5.55
CA ARG A 278 -4.88 -22.11 -5.59
C ARG A 278 -3.44 -21.63 -5.71
N ALA A 279 -3.19 -20.63 -6.55
CA ALA A 279 -1.88 -19.98 -6.65
C ALA A 279 -1.49 -19.32 -5.33
N ALA A 280 -2.42 -18.58 -4.70
CA ALA A 280 -2.18 -17.95 -3.39
C ALA A 280 -1.91 -18.99 -2.28
N LEU A 281 -2.59 -20.15 -2.31
CA LEU A 281 -2.31 -21.25 -1.39
C LEU A 281 -0.87 -21.74 -1.54
N ALA A 282 -0.39 -21.95 -2.77
CA ALA A 282 1.01 -22.33 -3.01
C ALA A 282 1.98 -21.24 -2.52
N ALA A 283 1.66 -19.95 -2.73
CA ALA A 283 2.47 -18.84 -2.28
C ALA A 283 2.63 -18.80 -0.75
N VAL A 284 1.53 -18.82 0.00
CA VAL A 284 1.57 -18.67 1.47
C VAL A 284 2.06 -19.93 2.19
N SER A 285 1.98 -21.09 1.54
CA SER A 285 2.47 -22.38 2.06
C SER A 285 3.90 -22.70 1.66
N GLY A 286 4.45 -21.99 0.65
CA GLY A 286 5.80 -22.17 0.14
C GLY A 286 6.89 -21.58 1.05
N ASP A 287 8.14 -21.80 0.65
CA ASP A 287 9.28 -21.11 1.26
C ASP A 287 9.36 -19.64 0.80
N LEU A 288 10.22 -18.88 1.45
CA LEU A 288 10.40 -17.45 1.20
C LEU A 288 11.68 -17.13 0.39
N SER A 289 12.34 -18.11 -0.22
CA SER A 289 13.63 -17.92 -0.91
C SER A 289 13.52 -16.87 -2.04
N ALA A 290 12.49 -16.96 -2.88
CA ALA A 290 12.26 -15.95 -3.93
C ALA A 290 11.92 -14.55 -3.36
N VAL A 291 11.28 -14.50 -2.20
CA VAL A 291 10.99 -13.24 -1.48
C VAL A 291 12.29 -12.62 -0.97
N GLU A 292 13.19 -13.42 -0.39
CA GLU A 292 14.51 -12.97 0.09
C GLU A 292 15.38 -12.45 -1.06
N GLU A 293 15.40 -13.12 -2.20
CA GLU A 293 16.11 -12.68 -3.41
C GLU A 293 15.58 -11.31 -3.86
N MET A 294 14.27 -11.17 -4.02
CA MET A 294 13.61 -9.92 -4.41
C MET A 294 13.90 -8.80 -3.39
N ARG A 295 13.79 -9.08 -2.09
CA ARG A 295 14.08 -8.14 -1.02
C ARG A 295 15.53 -7.65 -1.07
N SER A 296 16.48 -8.53 -1.34
CA SER A 296 17.91 -8.20 -1.45
C SER A 296 18.18 -7.25 -2.61
N VAL A 297 17.51 -7.44 -3.76
CA VAL A 297 17.59 -6.52 -4.90
C VAL A 297 16.99 -5.17 -4.55
N TYR A 298 15.81 -5.13 -3.91
CA TYR A 298 15.19 -3.88 -3.48
C TYR A 298 16.04 -3.13 -2.45
N ASP A 299 16.71 -3.81 -1.52
CA ASP A 299 17.61 -3.15 -0.57
C ASP A 299 18.81 -2.49 -1.25
N ARG A 300 19.37 -3.10 -2.30
CA ARG A 300 20.42 -2.48 -3.12
C ARG A 300 19.89 -1.24 -3.84
N ARG A 301 18.76 -1.36 -4.56
CA ARG A 301 18.13 -0.26 -5.30
C ARG A 301 17.71 0.89 -4.38
N ARG A 302 17.20 0.57 -3.19
CA ARG A 302 16.88 1.54 -2.15
C ARG A 302 18.08 2.43 -1.81
N ARG A 303 19.24 1.83 -1.61
CA ARG A 303 20.49 2.57 -1.30
C ARG A 303 20.93 3.42 -2.50
N THR A 304 20.88 2.86 -3.70
CA THR A 304 21.23 3.57 -4.93
C THR A 304 20.34 4.80 -5.14
N ILE A 305 19.01 4.61 -5.15
CA ILE A 305 18.08 5.72 -5.41
C ILE A 305 18.16 6.81 -4.33
N THR A 306 18.29 6.41 -3.05
CA THR A 306 18.41 7.37 -1.94
C THR A 306 19.68 8.22 -2.08
N GLY A 307 20.81 7.61 -2.43
CA GLY A 307 22.06 8.34 -2.69
C GLY A 307 21.91 9.32 -3.85
N MET A 308 21.46 8.83 -5.00
CA MET A 308 21.32 9.65 -6.20
C MET A 308 20.32 10.82 -6.04
N LEU A 309 19.21 10.60 -5.31
CA LEU A 309 18.25 11.66 -5.02
C LEU A 309 18.84 12.74 -4.11
N ASN A 310 19.61 12.35 -3.10
CA ASN A 310 20.28 13.30 -2.19
C ASN A 310 21.45 14.06 -2.86
N ASP A 311 21.99 13.56 -3.97
CA ASP A 311 22.99 14.28 -4.78
C ASP A 311 22.37 15.41 -5.62
N ILE A 312 21.03 15.48 -5.74
CA ILE A 312 20.36 16.56 -6.46
C ILE A 312 20.16 17.76 -5.52
N PRO A 313 20.74 18.95 -5.85
CA PRO A 313 20.60 20.15 -5.02
C PRO A 313 19.12 20.57 -4.85
N GLY A 314 18.65 20.60 -3.62
CA GLY A 314 17.25 20.95 -3.30
C GLY A 314 16.32 19.76 -3.13
N VAL A 315 16.84 18.54 -3.20
CA VAL A 315 16.14 17.30 -2.86
C VAL A 315 16.67 16.74 -1.55
N THR A 316 15.79 16.24 -0.69
CA THR A 316 16.17 15.55 0.56
C THR A 316 15.36 14.25 0.64
N CYS A 317 16.04 13.13 0.62
CA CYS A 317 15.45 11.79 0.65
C CYS A 317 15.93 11.02 1.89
N PRO A 318 15.08 10.89 2.93
CA PRO A 318 15.37 9.95 4.02
C PRO A 318 15.38 8.52 3.47
N PRO A 319 16.30 7.65 3.96
CA PRO A 319 16.32 6.26 3.50
C PRO A 319 15.05 5.52 3.96
N PRO A 320 14.25 4.97 3.03
CA PRO A 320 13.07 4.20 3.41
C PRO A 320 13.49 2.91 4.13
N GLN A 321 12.69 2.49 5.11
CA GLN A 321 12.95 1.30 5.92
C GLN A 321 12.20 0.06 5.40
N GLY A 322 11.16 0.27 4.59
CA GLY A 322 10.33 -0.80 4.01
C GLY A 322 9.68 -0.42 2.68
N ALA A 323 8.84 -1.31 2.17
CA ALA A 323 8.18 -1.24 0.86
C ALA A 323 9.22 -1.14 -0.29
N PHE A 324 8.90 -0.47 -1.39
CA PHE A 324 9.82 -0.22 -2.51
C PHE A 324 9.63 1.21 -3.07
N TYR A 325 9.49 2.18 -2.15
CA TYR A 325 9.31 3.59 -2.50
C TYR A 325 10.32 4.47 -1.78
N ALA A 326 10.90 5.43 -2.50
CA ALA A 326 11.57 6.59 -1.95
C ALA A 326 10.61 7.78 -1.99
N PHE A 327 10.60 8.59 -0.92
CA PHE A 327 9.68 9.72 -0.77
C PHE A 327 10.43 11.00 -0.37
N PRO A 328 11.23 11.57 -1.31
CA PRO A 328 11.98 12.78 -1.06
C PRO A 328 11.10 14.02 -0.94
N SER A 329 11.52 14.97 -0.11
CA SER A 329 11.14 16.37 -0.26
C SER A 329 11.79 16.94 -1.51
N VAL A 330 10.98 17.63 -2.33
CA VAL A 330 11.40 18.37 -3.51
C VAL A 330 11.16 19.87 -3.34
N GLU A 331 10.86 20.33 -2.13
CA GLU A 331 10.56 21.73 -1.82
C GLU A 331 11.68 22.69 -2.29
N GLY A 332 12.95 22.26 -2.17
CA GLY A 332 14.08 23.06 -2.65
C GLY A 332 14.17 23.25 -4.16
N LEU A 333 13.34 22.56 -4.94
CA LEU A 333 13.19 22.73 -6.39
C LEU A 333 12.02 23.64 -6.76
N LEU A 334 11.04 23.81 -5.85
CA LEU A 334 9.82 24.55 -6.14
C LEU A 334 10.09 26.06 -6.24
N GLY A 335 9.43 26.73 -7.17
CA GLY A 335 9.58 28.17 -7.38
C GLY A 335 10.92 28.58 -8.02
N ARG A 336 11.83 27.65 -8.30
CA ARG A 336 13.10 27.90 -8.98
C ARG A 336 12.95 27.71 -10.49
N PRO A 337 13.68 28.48 -11.31
CA PRO A 337 13.81 28.20 -12.75
C PRO A 337 14.55 26.85 -12.95
N ILE A 338 13.95 25.96 -13.72
CA ILE A 338 14.53 24.69 -14.19
C ILE A 338 14.27 24.63 -15.68
N ALA A 339 15.31 24.57 -16.50
CA ALA A 339 15.23 24.68 -17.98
C ALA A 339 14.34 25.84 -18.45
N GLY A 340 14.45 27.03 -17.80
CA GLY A 340 13.69 28.22 -18.13
C GLY A 340 12.20 28.21 -17.72
N ARG A 341 11.74 27.17 -17.02
CA ARG A 341 10.36 27.02 -16.49
C ARG A 341 10.37 27.05 -14.96
N VAL A 342 9.27 27.50 -14.36
CA VAL A 342 9.09 27.52 -12.91
C VAL A 342 7.93 26.60 -12.54
N ALA A 343 8.15 25.70 -11.58
CA ALA A 343 7.16 24.81 -11.03
C ALA A 343 6.88 25.19 -9.55
N PRO A 344 5.78 25.85 -9.22
CA PRO A 344 5.44 26.25 -7.85
C PRO A 344 4.96 25.09 -6.96
N THR A 345 4.52 23.96 -7.54
CA THR A 345 4.01 22.78 -6.81
C THR A 345 4.73 21.51 -7.26
N SER A 346 4.69 20.46 -6.43
CA SER A 346 5.25 19.16 -6.84
C SER A 346 4.46 18.52 -8.00
N LEU A 347 3.18 18.86 -8.16
CA LEU A 347 2.39 18.45 -9.33
C LEU A 347 2.92 19.06 -10.62
N GLU A 348 3.21 20.36 -10.62
CA GLU A 348 3.78 21.06 -11.78
C GLU A 348 5.23 20.64 -12.04
N LEU A 349 6.00 20.37 -10.98
CA LEU A 349 7.34 19.79 -11.11
C LEU A 349 7.31 18.43 -11.78
N ALA A 350 6.37 17.55 -11.41
CA ALA A 350 6.20 16.25 -12.05
C ALA A 350 5.87 16.37 -13.54
N SER A 351 5.03 17.36 -13.91
CA SER A 351 4.72 17.64 -15.32
C SER A 351 5.95 18.16 -16.06
N LEU A 352 6.69 19.10 -15.48
CA LEU A 352 7.91 19.67 -16.06
C LEU A 352 8.96 18.59 -16.31
N VAL A 353 9.22 17.73 -15.30
CA VAL A 353 10.21 16.64 -15.41
C VAL A 353 9.79 15.61 -16.47
N LEU A 354 8.50 15.29 -16.57
CA LEU A 354 8.01 14.40 -17.63
C LEU A 354 8.18 15.01 -19.03
N ASP A 355 7.91 16.30 -19.19
CA ASP A 355 8.01 16.98 -20.48
C ASP A 355 9.47 17.11 -20.95
N GLU A 356 10.38 17.49 -20.04
CA GLU A 356 11.77 17.84 -20.38
C GLU A 356 12.75 16.66 -20.26
N ALA A 357 12.62 15.87 -19.19
CA ALA A 357 13.54 14.74 -18.91
C ALA A 357 12.97 13.38 -19.30
N LYS A 358 11.69 13.29 -19.69
CA LYS A 358 11.01 12.03 -19.99
C LYS A 358 11.03 11.05 -18.80
N VAL A 359 10.87 11.59 -17.59
CA VAL A 359 10.81 10.83 -16.36
C VAL A 359 9.48 11.10 -15.65
N ALA A 360 8.76 10.03 -15.31
CA ALA A 360 7.47 10.10 -14.63
C ALA A 360 7.60 9.63 -13.16
N PHE A 361 7.19 10.46 -12.22
CA PHE A 361 7.04 10.12 -10.79
C PHE A 361 5.69 10.64 -10.27
N VAL A 362 5.27 10.19 -9.09
CA VAL A 362 3.99 10.61 -8.51
C VAL A 362 4.21 11.80 -7.56
N PRO A 363 3.56 12.95 -7.79
CA PRO A 363 3.68 14.11 -6.90
C PRO A 363 3.03 13.85 -5.53
N GLY A 364 3.56 14.51 -4.51
CA GLY A 364 3.15 14.33 -3.12
C GLY A 364 1.71 14.74 -2.83
N GLU A 365 1.14 15.65 -3.60
CA GLU A 365 -0.27 16.05 -3.52
C GLU A 365 -1.22 14.84 -3.61
N ALA A 366 -0.85 13.83 -4.40
CA ALA A 366 -1.61 12.58 -4.51
C ALA A 366 -1.72 11.80 -3.18
N PHE A 367 -0.82 12.06 -2.25
CA PHE A 367 -0.71 11.36 -0.97
C PHE A 367 -0.99 12.27 0.23
N GLY A 368 -1.57 13.48 -0.01
CA GLY A 368 -1.80 14.47 1.03
C GLY A 368 -0.52 15.14 1.55
N ALA A 369 0.57 15.17 0.77
CA ALA A 369 1.88 15.70 1.16
C ALA A 369 2.48 16.59 0.05
N PRO A 370 1.97 17.81 -0.18
CA PRO A 370 2.57 18.75 -1.11
C PRO A 370 4.06 18.99 -0.79
N GLY A 371 4.89 19.22 -1.82
CA GLY A 371 6.32 19.43 -1.65
C GLY A 371 7.15 18.14 -1.62
N TYR A 372 6.50 16.98 -1.74
CA TYR A 372 7.15 15.67 -1.83
C TYR A 372 6.91 15.01 -3.19
N ALA A 373 7.61 13.89 -3.42
CA ALA A 373 7.42 13.07 -4.60
C ALA A 373 7.66 11.59 -4.27
N ARG A 374 6.85 10.68 -4.85
CA ARG A 374 7.07 9.25 -4.70
C ARG A 374 7.77 8.67 -5.92
N PHE A 375 8.89 8.00 -5.68
CA PHE A 375 9.63 7.21 -6.65
C PHE A 375 9.58 5.74 -6.25
N SER A 376 8.99 4.89 -7.10
CA SER A 376 9.11 3.43 -6.94
C SER A 376 10.48 2.99 -7.45
N TYR A 377 11.20 2.18 -6.66
CA TYR A 377 12.43 1.54 -7.13
C TYR A 377 12.24 0.07 -7.54
N ALA A 378 10.98 -0.31 -7.78
CA ALA A 378 10.62 -1.57 -8.43
C ALA A 378 10.70 -1.41 -9.97
N LEU A 379 11.92 -1.28 -10.49
CA LEU A 379 12.24 -1.20 -11.92
C LEU A 379 13.71 -1.63 -12.12
N ALA A 380 14.13 -1.84 -13.38
CA ALA A 380 15.49 -2.26 -13.68
C ALA A 380 16.55 -1.26 -13.15
N ASP A 381 17.70 -1.77 -12.70
CA ASP A 381 18.78 -0.94 -12.14
C ASP A 381 19.24 0.15 -13.14
N SER A 382 19.34 -0.20 -14.44
CA SER A 382 19.68 0.74 -15.51
C SER A 382 18.67 1.87 -15.66
N ASP A 383 17.37 1.56 -15.59
CA ASP A 383 16.31 2.55 -15.71
C ASP A 383 16.27 3.47 -14.47
N LEU A 384 16.56 2.91 -13.29
CA LEU A 384 16.66 3.68 -12.05
C LEU A 384 17.79 4.72 -12.15
N GLU A 385 19.00 4.29 -12.51
CA GLU A 385 20.17 5.15 -12.60
C GLU A 385 20.02 6.21 -13.70
N GLU A 386 19.56 5.80 -14.87
CA GLU A 386 19.34 6.71 -16.00
C GLU A 386 18.24 7.72 -15.67
N GLY A 387 17.11 7.28 -15.11
CA GLY A 387 15.99 8.16 -14.79
C GLY A 387 16.37 9.25 -13.76
N ILE A 388 17.00 8.88 -12.64
CA ILE A 388 17.45 9.87 -11.66
C ILE A 388 18.57 10.75 -12.23
N GLY A 389 19.47 10.19 -13.05
CA GLY A 389 20.51 10.94 -13.78
C GLY A 389 19.94 12.01 -14.72
N ARG A 390 18.83 11.72 -15.42
CA ARG A 390 18.11 12.71 -16.27
C ARG A 390 17.54 13.85 -15.44
N ILE A 391 16.94 13.55 -14.27
CA ILE A 391 16.44 14.59 -13.35
C ILE A 391 17.59 15.46 -12.85
N ALA A 392 18.70 14.86 -12.42
CA ALA A 392 19.86 15.59 -11.94
C ALA A 392 20.43 16.56 -12.99
N LYS A 393 20.56 16.10 -14.25
CA LYS A 393 20.99 16.95 -15.38
C LYS A 393 20.02 18.09 -15.64
N LEU A 394 18.70 17.82 -15.61
CA LEU A 394 17.68 18.84 -15.81
C LEU A 394 17.71 19.91 -14.72
N VAL A 395 17.90 19.53 -13.45
CA VAL A 395 17.98 20.49 -12.33
C VAL A 395 19.25 21.33 -12.36
N ALA A 396 20.33 20.82 -12.95
CA ALA A 396 21.61 21.52 -13.09
C ALA A 396 21.68 22.46 -14.30
N SER A 397 20.71 22.41 -15.25
CA SER A 397 20.66 23.25 -16.45
C SER A 397 19.98 24.60 -16.18
#